data_b9fc0a7b1f8c5a3b6db93268580c4f15
#
_entry.id   b9fc0a7b1f8c5a3b6db93268580c4f15
#
_cell.length_a   1.000
_cell.length_b   1.000
_cell.length_c   1.000
_cell.angle_alpha   90.00
_cell.angle_beta   90.00
_cell.angle_gamma   90.00
#
_symmetry.space_group_name_H-M   'P 1'
#
loop_
_entity.id
_entity.type
_entity.pdbx_description
1 polymer ?
#
loop_
_entity_poly.entity_id
_entity_poly.type
_entity_poly.pdbx_seq_one_letter_code
_entity_poly.pdbx_strand_id
1 'polypeptide(L)'
;MASCTKDEVVTSPHPDTPPVADQDDDNATVTDDYTYKLPIIFHVLYQNAADTMQHVHAERLRTMVKYLNELYQGGIYGTSSAVKVDFQLAKTDERENPLSTPGVEYIKWTGEYPIDFQKFMESQDNVKYLWEPGEYINVMVYPFKPGDGEQHSSTLGISHLPLMPKALTDSLEGLRRVDYTVLSKLNLNYPFCTSINSDYIYMESSRYKDKNKGSKGYNFSSVDANVTLAHELGHYLGLHHVFTENDTATVDSCGDTDYCKDTQSYNRVEYEKELKDYLATINPGQHDLYKMLERNPCTGKMFHACNFMDYDVNQGYQFTDDQVRRMRTVLYYGLLIPGPKKPLTKRRGFIALPEGVVNLPMTLRK
;
A
#
# COMPACT_ATOMS: atom_id res chain seq x y z
N MET A 1 46.09 56.72 28.28
CA MET A 1 46.25 55.69 27.22
C MET A 1 44.95 54.92 27.13
N ALA A 2 44.14 55.28 26.16
CA ALA A 2 42.84 54.71 25.94
C ALA A 2 42.95 53.56 24.85
N SER A 3 42.47 52.38 25.15
CA SER A 3 42.32 51.28 24.16
C SER A 3 40.87 51.12 23.89
N CYS A 4 40.43 51.36 22.64
CA CYS A 4 39.10 51.05 22.12
C CYS A 4 39.03 49.60 21.77
N THR A 5 38.12 48.88 22.39
CA THR A 5 37.64 47.58 21.91
C THR A 5 36.42 47.80 21.00
N LYS A 6 36.50 47.30 19.78
CA LYS A 6 35.41 47.30 18.81
C LYS A 6 34.35 46.27 19.25
N ASP A 7 33.10 46.73 19.33
CA ASP A 7 31.93 45.85 19.42
C ASP A 7 31.72 45.15 18.08
N GLU A 8 31.83 43.83 18.06
CA GLU A 8 31.37 43.00 16.96
C GLU A 8 29.85 42.87 17.04
N VAL A 9 29.18 43.40 16.04
CA VAL A 9 27.75 43.19 15.82
C VAL A 9 27.53 41.73 15.37
N VAL A 10 27.01 40.93 16.28
CA VAL A 10 26.49 39.57 15.95
C VAL A 10 25.22 39.77 15.16
N THR A 11 25.28 39.62 13.85
CA THR A 11 24.11 39.49 12.99
C THR A 11 23.52 38.10 13.17
N SER A 12 22.32 38.02 13.76
CA SER A 12 21.50 36.84 13.76
C SER A 12 21.23 36.39 12.33
N PRO A 13 21.29 35.08 12.02
CA PRO A 13 20.89 34.61 10.70
C PRO A 13 19.37 34.78 10.55
N HIS A 14 18.97 35.40 9.45
CA HIS A 14 17.59 35.52 8.99
C HIS A 14 16.95 34.14 8.84
N PRO A 15 15.71 33.92 9.31
CA PRO A 15 14.97 32.72 9.05
C PRO A 15 14.06 32.92 7.83
N ASP A 16 14.62 33.07 6.64
CA ASP A 16 13.86 33.12 5.40
C ASP A 16 14.55 32.31 4.30
N THR A 17 14.69 31.01 4.56
CA THR A 17 14.74 30.01 3.47
C THR A 17 13.40 29.34 3.45
N PRO A 18 12.59 29.49 2.36
CA PRO A 18 11.37 28.71 2.24
C PRO A 18 11.72 27.23 2.31
N PRO A 19 10.86 26.39 2.92
CA PRO A 19 11.09 24.95 2.94
C PRO A 19 11.21 24.49 1.50
N VAL A 20 12.34 23.84 1.19
CA VAL A 20 12.55 23.18 -0.10
C VAL A 20 11.41 22.20 -0.27
N ALA A 21 10.62 22.35 -1.33
CA ALA A 21 9.61 21.40 -1.73
C ALA A 21 10.28 20.04 -1.84
N ASP A 22 9.64 19.00 -1.27
CA ASP A 22 10.11 17.61 -1.37
C ASP A 22 9.83 17.06 -2.79
N GLN A 23 10.32 17.75 -3.82
CA GLN A 23 10.32 17.23 -5.17
C GLN A 23 11.50 16.27 -5.32
N ASP A 24 11.23 15.02 -5.66
CA ASP A 24 12.24 14.19 -6.30
C ASP A 24 12.79 14.98 -7.49
N ASP A 25 14.10 15.03 -7.63
CA ASP A 25 14.75 15.69 -8.76
C ASP A 25 14.30 14.97 -10.04
N ASP A 26 13.43 15.60 -10.84
CA ASP A 26 12.91 15.05 -12.10
C ASP A 26 14.03 14.69 -13.09
N ASN A 27 15.27 15.10 -12.82
CA ASN A 27 16.48 14.75 -13.54
C ASN A 27 17.29 13.63 -12.88
N ALA A 28 16.82 13.03 -11.78
CA ALA A 28 17.57 11.96 -11.11
C ALA A 28 17.73 10.74 -12.03
N THR A 29 18.95 10.28 -12.23
CA THR A 29 19.22 9.02 -12.93
C THR A 29 18.76 7.86 -12.06
N VAL A 30 17.68 7.19 -12.44
CA VAL A 30 17.14 6.03 -11.71
C VAL A 30 18.02 4.82 -11.91
N THR A 31 18.81 4.49 -10.87
CA THR A 31 19.63 3.27 -10.79
C THR A 31 18.88 2.14 -10.08
N ASP A 32 19.44 0.94 -10.08
CA ASP A 32 18.84 -0.18 -9.34
C ASP A 32 18.92 0.03 -7.81
N ASP A 33 19.81 0.90 -7.35
CA ASP A 33 19.96 1.28 -5.94
C ASP A 33 19.16 2.52 -5.53
N TYR A 34 18.46 3.16 -6.46
CA TYR A 34 17.68 4.35 -6.19
C TYR A 34 16.59 4.08 -5.15
N THR A 35 16.54 4.89 -4.09
CA THR A 35 15.47 4.84 -3.09
C THR A 35 14.39 5.83 -3.49
N TYR A 36 13.20 5.31 -3.83
CA TYR A 36 12.05 6.13 -4.18
C TYR A 36 11.49 6.83 -2.96
N LYS A 37 11.28 8.13 -3.05
CA LYS A 37 10.46 8.90 -2.12
C LYS A 37 9.05 8.97 -2.69
N LEU A 38 8.10 8.41 -1.97
CA LEU A 38 6.73 8.26 -2.43
C LEU A 38 5.78 9.09 -1.57
N PRO A 39 5.33 10.26 -2.06
CA PRO A 39 4.36 11.07 -1.33
C PRO A 39 3.05 10.31 -1.15
N ILE A 40 2.55 10.22 0.09
CA ILE A 40 1.30 9.54 0.45
C ILE A 40 0.32 10.52 1.09
N ILE A 41 -0.94 10.45 0.66
CA ILE A 41 -2.07 11.20 1.20
C ILE A 41 -3.18 10.26 1.62
N PHE A 42 -3.67 10.43 2.84
CA PHE A 42 -4.84 9.73 3.36
C PHE A 42 -6.07 10.62 3.21
N HIS A 43 -7.06 10.14 2.51
CA HIS A 43 -8.38 10.76 2.37
C HIS A 43 -9.33 10.08 3.35
N VAL A 44 -9.59 10.73 4.49
CA VAL A 44 -10.48 10.19 5.54
C VAL A 44 -11.91 10.62 5.24
N LEU A 45 -12.74 9.67 4.80
CA LEU A 45 -14.15 9.92 4.48
C LEU A 45 -15.01 9.65 5.71
N TYR A 46 -15.70 10.67 6.25
CA TYR A 46 -16.45 10.59 7.49
C TYR A 46 -17.83 11.23 7.40
N GLN A 47 -18.76 10.77 8.21
CA GLN A 47 -20.06 11.44 8.46
C GLN A 47 -20.14 12.08 9.84
N ASN A 48 -19.55 11.45 10.86
CA ASN A 48 -19.53 11.95 12.23
C ASN A 48 -18.10 12.24 12.69
N ALA A 49 -17.78 13.53 12.85
CA ALA A 49 -16.45 13.96 13.29
C ALA A 49 -16.11 13.60 14.75
N ALA A 50 -17.13 13.25 15.57
CA ALA A 50 -16.92 12.82 16.96
C ALA A 50 -16.61 11.31 17.07
N ASP A 51 -16.81 10.55 16.01
CA ASP A 51 -16.53 9.12 15.94
C ASP A 51 -15.10 8.91 15.40
N THR A 52 -14.20 8.40 16.23
CA THR A 52 -12.79 8.20 15.87
C THR A 52 -12.55 7.08 14.87
N MET A 53 -13.51 6.17 14.67
CA MET A 53 -13.45 5.15 13.62
C MET A 53 -13.81 5.73 12.25
N GLN A 54 -14.54 6.85 12.23
CA GLN A 54 -14.85 7.60 11.01
C GLN A 54 -13.85 8.73 10.78
N HIS A 55 -13.62 9.56 11.80
CA HIS A 55 -12.69 10.70 11.77
C HIS A 55 -11.36 10.29 12.41
N VAL A 56 -10.63 9.40 11.70
CA VAL A 56 -9.39 8.82 12.18
C VAL A 56 -8.35 9.89 12.52
N HIS A 57 -7.73 9.80 13.69
CA HIS A 57 -6.72 10.76 14.12
C HIS A 57 -5.47 10.74 13.22
N ALA A 58 -5.02 11.91 12.78
CA ALA A 58 -3.84 12.06 11.94
C ALA A 58 -2.57 11.41 12.54
N GLU A 59 -2.44 11.43 13.87
CA GLU A 59 -1.31 10.79 14.57
C GLU A 59 -1.28 9.27 14.35
N ARG A 60 -2.46 8.62 14.24
CA ARG A 60 -2.52 7.20 13.90
C ARG A 60 -2.00 6.95 12.49
N LEU A 61 -2.46 7.74 11.51
CA LEU A 61 -2.03 7.62 10.11
C LEU A 61 -0.54 7.90 9.94
N ARG A 62 -0.01 8.91 10.67
CA ARG A 62 1.43 9.21 10.74
C ARG A 62 2.23 8.03 11.28
N THR A 63 1.72 7.40 12.34
CA THR A 63 2.34 6.20 12.94
C THR A 63 2.32 5.02 11.98
N MET A 64 1.24 4.84 11.22
CA MET A 64 1.15 3.80 10.20
C MET A 64 2.20 3.98 9.10
N VAL A 65 2.44 5.20 8.61
CA VAL A 65 3.50 5.46 7.61
C VAL A 65 4.89 5.13 8.16
N LYS A 66 5.15 5.45 9.43
CA LYS A 66 6.40 5.06 10.09
C LYS A 66 6.58 3.53 10.08
N TYR A 67 5.56 2.78 10.47
CA TYR A 67 5.64 1.32 10.50
C TYR A 67 5.65 0.71 9.09
N LEU A 68 4.95 1.31 8.14
CA LEU A 68 5.01 0.94 6.73
C LEU A 68 6.45 1.01 6.19
N ASN A 69 7.17 2.10 6.47
CA ASN A 69 8.57 2.22 6.07
C ASN A 69 9.46 1.16 6.73
N GLU A 70 9.22 0.82 7.99
CA GLU A 70 9.94 -0.25 8.68
C GLU A 70 9.67 -1.63 8.05
N LEU A 71 8.41 -1.89 7.64
CA LEU A 71 8.01 -3.14 6.97
C LEU A 71 8.65 -3.27 5.58
N TYR A 72 8.68 -2.18 4.80
CA TYR A 72 9.25 -2.14 3.45
C TYR A 72 10.80 -2.08 3.44
N GLN A 73 11.41 -1.60 4.52
CA GLN A 73 12.85 -1.65 4.71
C GLN A 73 13.35 -3.10 4.83
N GLY A 74 12.53 -4.01 5.35
CA GLY A 74 12.87 -5.40 5.60
C GLY A 74 13.86 -5.62 6.75
N GLY A 75 13.94 -6.83 7.23
CA GLY A 75 14.91 -7.25 8.25
C GLY A 75 14.64 -6.80 9.69
N ILE A 76 13.65 -5.94 9.95
CA ILE A 76 13.35 -5.43 11.30
C ILE A 76 12.49 -6.43 12.10
N TYR A 77 11.48 -7.01 11.46
CA TYR A 77 10.51 -7.91 12.11
C TYR A 77 10.71 -9.39 11.76
N GLY A 78 11.61 -9.68 10.84
CA GLY A 78 11.95 -10.99 10.34
C GLY A 78 12.75 -10.88 9.04
N THR A 79 13.11 -12.02 8.44
CA THR A 79 13.83 -12.04 7.17
C THR A 79 12.92 -11.55 6.04
N SER A 80 13.31 -10.47 5.37
CA SER A 80 12.59 -9.85 4.27
C SER A 80 13.54 -9.04 3.41
N SER A 81 13.29 -9.01 2.10
CA SER A 81 14.05 -8.20 1.16
C SER A 81 13.58 -6.74 1.19
N ALA A 82 14.52 -5.80 1.07
CA ALA A 82 14.25 -4.36 1.10
C ALA A 82 13.75 -3.85 -0.25
N VAL A 83 12.64 -3.10 -0.26
CA VAL A 83 12.06 -2.56 -1.51
C VAL A 83 12.77 -1.29 -1.98
N LYS A 84 13.48 -0.59 -1.10
CA LYS A 84 14.13 0.71 -1.34
C LYS A 84 13.11 1.79 -1.71
N VAL A 85 12.13 1.95 -0.86
CA VAL A 85 11.12 3.02 -0.88
C VAL A 85 11.08 3.73 0.47
N ASP A 86 10.73 5.00 0.45
CA ASP A 86 10.47 5.85 1.61
C ASP A 86 9.13 6.55 1.38
N PHE A 87 8.09 6.09 2.07
CA PHE A 87 6.77 6.70 2.03
C PHE A 87 6.79 7.97 2.88
N GLN A 88 6.49 9.10 2.27
CA GLN A 88 6.50 10.40 2.92
C GLN A 88 5.10 11.00 2.95
N LEU A 89 4.68 11.48 4.11
CA LEU A 89 3.41 12.20 4.22
C LEU A 89 3.45 13.47 3.36
N ALA A 90 2.46 13.66 2.48
CA ALA A 90 2.33 14.88 1.69
C ALA A 90 2.32 16.11 2.60
N LYS A 91 3.15 17.11 2.32
CA LYS A 91 3.24 18.35 3.10
C LYS A 91 2.44 19.49 2.50
N THR A 92 2.25 19.44 1.20
CA THR A 92 1.49 20.41 0.41
C THR A 92 0.37 19.74 -0.35
N ASP A 93 -0.66 20.50 -0.74
CA ASP A 93 -1.69 20.05 -1.67
C ASP A 93 -1.19 20.11 -3.13
N GLU A 94 -2.03 19.70 -4.10
CA GLU A 94 -1.74 19.74 -5.55
C GLU A 94 -1.46 21.16 -6.09
N ARG A 95 -1.67 22.20 -5.30
CA ARG A 95 -1.40 23.61 -5.62
C ARG A 95 -0.24 24.19 -4.82
N GLU A 96 0.57 23.31 -4.23
CA GLU A 96 1.72 23.67 -3.37
C GLU A 96 1.35 24.45 -2.08
N ASN A 97 0.07 24.48 -1.68
CA ASN A 97 -0.30 25.11 -0.41
C ASN A 97 0.02 24.16 0.74
N PRO A 98 0.64 24.66 1.84
CA PRO A 98 0.93 23.83 2.99
C PRO A 98 -0.33 23.22 3.61
N LEU A 99 -0.30 21.92 3.89
CA LEU A 99 -1.37 21.24 4.58
C LEU A 99 -1.36 21.57 6.07
N SER A 100 -2.51 21.91 6.64
CA SER A 100 -2.67 22.08 8.09
C SER A 100 -2.39 20.78 8.85
N THR A 101 -2.64 19.65 8.22
CA THR A 101 -2.40 18.28 8.74
C THR A 101 -1.63 17.50 7.67
N PRO A 102 -0.29 17.47 7.73
CA PRO A 102 0.51 16.76 6.73
C PRO A 102 0.04 15.33 6.51
N GLY A 103 -0.15 14.96 5.25
CA GLY A 103 -0.53 13.63 4.80
C GLY A 103 -1.98 13.24 5.04
N VAL A 104 -2.86 14.15 5.50
CA VAL A 104 -4.27 13.81 5.78
C VAL A 104 -5.21 14.88 5.27
N GLU A 105 -6.20 14.46 4.49
CA GLU A 105 -7.34 15.24 4.06
C GLU A 105 -8.62 14.64 4.67
N TYR A 106 -9.45 15.46 5.33
CA TYR A 106 -10.71 15.03 5.89
C TYR A 106 -11.86 15.43 4.97
N ILE A 107 -12.60 14.42 4.47
CA ILE A 107 -13.67 14.61 3.50
C ILE A 107 -15.02 14.26 4.13
N LYS A 108 -15.91 15.24 4.25
CA LYS A 108 -17.28 15.01 4.70
C LYS A 108 -18.05 14.22 3.65
N TRP A 109 -18.32 12.94 3.95
CA TRP A 109 -19.06 12.06 3.05
C TRP A 109 -20.56 12.31 3.14
N THR A 110 -21.26 12.35 2.01
CA THR A 110 -22.71 12.64 1.94
C THR A 110 -23.51 11.47 1.39
N GLY A 111 -22.85 10.40 0.93
CA GLY A 111 -23.49 9.19 0.40
C GLY A 111 -23.89 8.19 1.50
N GLU A 112 -24.27 6.99 1.09
CA GLU A 112 -24.53 5.84 1.97
C GLU A 112 -23.29 5.53 2.84
N TYR A 113 -23.52 5.17 4.11
CA TYR A 113 -22.44 4.93 5.06
C TYR A 113 -22.84 3.85 6.09
N PRO A 114 -22.02 2.86 6.41
CA PRO A 114 -20.68 2.56 5.87
C PRO A 114 -20.67 2.45 4.35
N ILE A 115 -19.48 2.66 3.74
CA ILE A 115 -19.34 2.77 2.29
C ILE A 115 -19.16 1.38 1.67
N ASP A 116 -19.92 1.06 0.62
CA ASP A 116 -19.68 -0.11 -0.22
C ASP A 116 -18.35 0.10 -0.97
N PHE A 117 -17.31 -0.58 -0.47
CA PHE A 117 -15.94 -0.39 -0.95
C PHE A 117 -15.76 -0.78 -2.43
N GLN A 118 -16.44 -1.83 -2.89
CA GLN A 118 -16.35 -2.24 -4.29
C GLN A 118 -16.98 -1.22 -5.22
N LYS A 119 -18.19 -0.74 -4.90
CA LYS A 119 -18.84 0.33 -5.68
C LYS A 119 -18.03 1.63 -5.61
N PHE A 120 -17.41 1.93 -4.47
CA PHE A 120 -16.54 3.10 -4.37
C PHE A 120 -15.38 3.01 -5.35
N MET A 121 -14.66 1.88 -5.35
CA MET A 121 -13.48 1.64 -6.18
C MET A 121 -13.78 1.50 -7.68
N GLU A 122 -15.03 1.19 -8.04
CA GLU A 122 -15.49 1.02 -9.43
C GLU A 122 -16.35 2.19 -9.94
N SER A 123 -16.34 3.35 -9.25
CA SER A 123 -17.12 4.51 -9.65
C SER A 123 -16.25 5.65 -10.16
N GLN A 124 -16.47 6.08 -11.40
CA GLN A 124 -15.82 7.25 -11.98
C GLN A 124 -16.09 8.53 -11.17
N ASP A 125 -17.26 8.66 -10.55
CA ASP A 125 -17.62 9.83 -9.74
C ASP A 125 -16.67 10.02 -8.54
N ASN A 126 -15.98 8.98 -8.12
CA ASN A 126 -15.04 9.01 -7.00
C ASN A 126 -13.61 9.40 -7.40
N VAL A 127 -13.32 9.50 -8.70
CA VAL A 127 -12.04 10.05 -9.20
C VAL A 127 -11.79 11.48 -8.69
N LYS A 128 -12.85 12.24 -8.45
CA LYS A 128 -12.78 13.61 -7.90
C LYS A 128 -12.10 13.71 -6.52
N TYR A 129 -12.03 12.61 -5.77
CA TYR A 129 -11.38 12.57 -4.45
C TYR A 129 -9.90 12.27 -4.54
N LEU A 130 -9.38 11.89 -5.71
CA LEU A 130 -7.96 11.66 -5.89
C LEU A 130 -7.19 12.97 -5.99
N TRP A 131 -6.02 12.99 -5.44
CA TRP A 131 -4.92 13.82 -5.89
C TRP A 131 -4.24 13.15 -7.08
N GLU A 132 -3.45 13.90 -7.88
CA GLU A 132 -2.83 13.36 -9.09
C GLU A 132 -2.03 12.07 -8.79
N PRO A 133 -2.45 10.89 -9.31
CA PRO A 133 -1.81 9.62 -8.95
C PRO A 133 -0.37 9.50 -9.40
N GLY A 134 0.05 10.27 -10.43
CA GLY A 134 1.45 10.34 -10.85
C GLY A 134 2.36 11.04 -9.84
N GLU A 135 1.79 11.78 -8.88
CA GLU A 135 2.50 12.57 -7.88
C GLU A 135 2.28 12.04 -6.45
N TYR A 136 1.11 11.46 -6.18
CA TYR A 136 0.71 11.03 -4.85
C TYR A 136 0.15 9.62 -4.83
N ILE A 137 0.51 8.83 -3.81
CA ILE A 137 -0.21 7.61 -3.47
C ILE A 137 -1.47 8.01 -2.70
N ASN A 138 -2.63 7.72 -3.27
CA ASN A 138 -3.92 8.00 -2.66
C ASN A 138 -4.38 6.82 -1.81
N VAL A 139 -4.61 7.02 -0.52
CA VAL A 139 -5.16 6.01 0.39
C VAL A 139 -6.47 6.51 0.96
N MET A 140 -7.58 5.86 0.62
CA MET A 140 -8.91 6.15 1.15
C MET A 140 -9.10 5.41 2.48
N VAL A 141 -9.67 6.09 3.49
CA VAL A 141 -9.88 5.55 4.84
C VAL A 141 -11.34 5.77 5.23
N TYR A 142 -12.09 4.69 5.36
CA TYR A 142 -13.52 4.72 5.71
C TYR A 142 -13.98 3.35 6.20
N PRO A 143 -15.08 3.23 6.99
CA PRO A 143 -15.63 1.94 7.35
C PRO A 143 -16.28 1.28 6.14
N PHE A 144 -15.96 0.02 5.91
CA PHE A 144 -16.48 -0.77 4.81
C PHE A 144 -17.85 -1.32 5.15
N LYS A 145 -18.78 -1.25 4.20
CA LYS A 145 -20.11 -1.83 4.36
C LYS A 145 -20.00 -3.35 4.60
N PRO A 146 -20.53 -3.86 5.72
CA PRO A 146 -20.51 -5.31 5.98
C PRO A 146 -21.40 -6.07 5.00
N GLY A 147 -21.11 -7.36 4.84
CA GLY A 147 -21.97 -8.30 4.13
C GLY A 147 -23.29 -8.55 4.86
N ASP A 148 -24.21 -9.23 4.21
CA ASP A 148 -25.53 -9.55 4.79
C ASP A 148 -25.36 -10.43 6.04
N GLY A 149 -25.87 -9.95 7.16
CA GLY A 149 -25.79 -10.63 8.46
C GLY A 149 -24.47 -10.44 9.23
N GLU A 150 -23.52 -9.68 8.69
CA GLU A 150 -22.29 -9.31 9.37
C GLU A 150 -22.47 -7.99 10.15
N GLN A 151 -21.78 -7.87 11.28
CA GLN A 151 -21.74 -6.62 12.06
C GLN A 151 -20.67 -5.66 11.52
N HIS A 152 -19.54 -6.19 11.07
CA HIS A 152 -18.42 -5.48 10.44
C HIS A 152 -18.00 -6.23 9.20
N SER A 153 -17.50 -5.53 8.18
CA SER A 153 -16.93 -6.17 6.99
C SER A 153 -15.67 -6.95 7.36
N SER A 154 -15.56 -8.19 6.89
CA SER A 154 -14.34 -9.00 7.02
C SER A 154 -13.21 -8.52 6.10
N THR A 155 -13.52 -7.70 5.08
CA THR A 155 -12.53 -7.10 4.19
C THR A 155 -11.80 -5.95 4.88
N LEU A 156 -10.46 -6.05 4.96
CA LEU A 156 -9.61 -5.09 5.65
C LEU A 156 -9.11 -3.97 4.73
N GLY A 157 -8.89 -4.29 3.46
CA GLY A 157 -8.41 -3.37 2.43
C GLY A 157 -8.80 -3.83 1.03
N ILE A 158 -8.54 -2.96 0.05
CA ILE A 158 -8.70 -3.22 -1.38
C ILE A 158 -7.84 -2.25 -2.17
N SER A 159 -7.21 -2.70 -3.23
CA SER A 159 -6.33 -1.86 -4.05
C SER A 159 -6.49 -2.12 -5.54
N HIS A 160 -6.23 -1.09 -6.36
CA HIS A 160 -6.03 -1.27 -7.78
C HIS A 160 -4.61 -1.77 -8.08
N LEU A 161 -4.52 -2.75 -8.99
CA LEU A 161 -3.24 -3.13 -9.59
C LEU A 161 -2.79 -2.05 -10.60
N PRO A 162 -1.47 -1.82 -10.73
CA PRO A 162 -0.95 -0.80 -11.63
C PRO A 162 -1.13 -1.19 -13.10
N LEU A 163 -1.17 -0.16 -13.95
CA LEU A 163 -1.15 -0.29 -15.39
C LEU A 163 0.28 -0.17 -15.91
N MET A 164 0.65 -1.02 -16.86
CA MET A 164 1.96 -1.01 -17.49
C MET A 164 1.87 -0.54 -18.95
N PRO A 165 2.86 0.20 -19.47
CA PRO A 165 2.89 0.55 -20.88
C PRO A 165 3.18 -0.68 -21.76
N LYS A 166 2.44 -0.88 -22.87
CA LYS A 166 2.72 -1.94 -23.86
C LYS A 166 4.09 -1.78 -24.53
N ALA A 167 4.66 -0.58 -24.49
CA ALA A 167 6.00 -0.32 -25.02
C ALA A 167 7.11 -1.02 -24.24
N LEU A 168 6.86 -1.46 -23.01
CA LEU A 168 7.80 -2.24 -22.21
C LEU A 168 7.93 -3.66 -22.81
N THR A 169 9.15 -4.07 -23.14
CA THR A 169 9.45 -5.39 -23.71
C THR A 169 9.36 -6.50 -22.67
N ASP A 170 9.89 -6.24 -21.47
CA ASP A 170 9.89 -7.16 -20.34
C ASP A 170 8.65 -6.90 -19.50
N SER A 171 7.52 -7.44 -19.96
CA SER A 171 6.23 -7.25 -19.27
C SER A 171 6.14 -8.09 -18.01
N LEU A 172 5.59 -7.50 -16.96
CA LEU A 172 5.18 -8.27 -15.79
C LEU A 172 3.90 -9.04 -16.12
N GLU A 173 3.94 -10.36 -15.99
CA GLU A 173 2.75 -11.21 -16.11
C GLU A 173 1.72 -10.82 -15.04
N GLY A 174 0.43 -11.02 -15.35
CA GLY A 174 -0.70 -10.69 -14.46
C GLY A 174 -1.06 -9.20 -14.39
N LEU A 175 -0.26 -8.27 -14.93
CA LEU A 175 -0.61 -6.85 -14.98
C LEU A 175 -1.19 -6.43 -16.32
N ARG A 176 -2.20 -5.57 -16.28
CA ARG A 176 -2.84 -5.01 -17.48
C ARG A 176 -1.91 -4.01 -18.17
N ARG A 177 -1.96 -4.00 -19.49
CA ARG A 177 -1.10 -3.17 -20.34
C ARG A 177 -1.93 -2.27 -21.27
N VAL A 178 -1.50 -1.02 -21.39
CA VAL A 178 -2.16 -0.01 -22.23
C VAL A 178 -1.19 0.60 -23.24
N ASP A 179 -1.72 1.17 -24.31
CA ASP A 179 -0.91 1.78 -25.37
C ASP A 179 -0.36 3.16 -24.97
N TYR A 180 -0.78 3.68 -23.85
CA TYR A 180 -0.36 4.98 -23.34
C TYR A 180 1.00 4.89 -22.64
N THR A 181 1.74 6.00 -22.61
CA THR A 181 2.99 6.15 -21.86
C THR A 181 2.86 7.17 -20.73
N VAL A 182 1.83 8.01 -20.76
CA VAL A 182 1.49 8.98 -19.73
C VAL A 182 -0.02 8.95 -19.54
N LEU A 183 -0.46 8.97 -18.29
CA LEU A 183 -1.85 9.10 -17.87
C LEU A 183 -1.92 10.08 -16.69
N SER A 184 -3.06 10.74 -16.55
CA SER A 184 -3.39 11.57 -15.38
C SER A 184 -4.76 11.18 -14.82
N LYS A 185 -5.16 11.76 -13.69
CA LYS A 185 -6.50 11.51 -13.13
C LYS A 185 -7.64 11.86 -14.07
N LEU A 186 -7.42 12.77 -15.04
CA LEU A 186 -8.43 13.14 -16.05
C LEU A 186 -8.76 12.01 -17.02
N ASN A 187 -7.91 11.00 -17.12
CA ASN A 187 -8.10 9.84 -17.99
C ASN A 187 -8.79 8.67 -17.29
N LEU A 188 -8.99 8.73 -15.99
CA LEU A 188 -9.42 7.59 -15.19
C LEU A 188 -10.92 7.33 -15.30
N ASN A 189 -11.28 6.08 -15.54
CA ASN A 189 -12.64 5.55 -15.44
C ASN A 189 -12.99 5.05 -14.04
N TYR A 190 -11.99 4.80 -13.16
CA TYR A 190 -12.14 4.45 -11.75
C TYR A 190 -11.08 5.16 -10.91
N PRO A 191 -11.29 5.36 -9.59
CA PRO A 191 -10.33 6.02 -8.71
C PRO A 191 -9.13 5.11 -8.46
N PHE A 192 -8.01 5.32 -9.15
CA PHE A 192 -6.77 4.56 -8.93
C PHE A 192 -6.19 4.87 -7.55
N CYS A 193 -6.50 4.03 -6.59
CA CYS A 193 -6.12 4.20 -5.17
C CYS A 193 -6.11 2.86 -4.42
N THR A 194 -5.70 2.94 -3.17
CA THR A 194 -5.89 1.92 -2.14
C THR A 194 -6.97 2.38 -1.17
N SER A 195 -7.83 1.49 -0.68
CA SER A 195 -8.79 1.77 0.40
C SER A 195 -8.54 0.86 1.59
N ILE A 196 -8.66 1.41 2.80
CA ILE A 196 -8.47 0.69 4.07
C ILE A 196 -9.73 0.84 4.93
N ASN A 197 -10.19 -0.29 5.50
CA ASN A 197 -11.31 -0.32 6.40
C ASN A 197 -10.95 0.32 7.75
N SER A 198 -11.56 1.47 8.04
CA SER A 198 -11.28 2.22 9.28
C SER A 198 -11.77 1.53 10.55
N ASP A 199 -12.69 0.55 10.47
CA ASP A 199 -13.12 -0.23 11.64
C ASP A 199 -11.96 -0.96 12.32
N TYR A 200 -10.89 -1.24 11.59
CA TYR A 200 -9.70 -1.92 12.09
C TYR A 200 -8.48 -1.01 12.24
N ILE A 201 -8.61 0.29 11.98
CA ILE A 201 -7.47 1.21 11.83
C ILE A 201 -6.58 1.31 13.08
N TYR A 202 -7.12 1.07 14.27
CA TYR A 202 -6.40 1.08 15.53
C TYR A 202 -5.91 -0.30 15.98
N MET A 203 -6.22 -1.35 15.21
CA MET A 203 -5.78 -2.71 15.52
C MET A 203 -4.35 -2.90 15.04
N GLU A 204 -3.48 -3.35 15.92
CA GLU A 204 -2.07 -3.61 15.61
C GLU A 204 -1.47 -4.68 16.52
N SER A 205 -0.47 -5.37 16.01
CA SER A 205 0.38 -6.27 16.81
C SER A 205 1.32 -5.48 17.72
N SER A 206 1.69 -6.01 18.87
CA SER A 206 2.56 -5.28 19.82
C SER A 206 4.03 -5.21 19.37
N ARG A 207 4.43 -5.90 18.31
CA ARG A 207 5.80 -5.96 17.78
C ARG A 207 6.39 -4.57 17.43
N TYR A 208 5.56 -3.62 17.07
CA TYR A 208 6.00 -2.26 16.73
C TYR A 208 6.54 -1.47 17.91
N LYS A 209 6.03 -1.77 19.11
CA LYS A 209 6.45 -1.13 20.38
C LYS A 209 7.62 -1.83 21.03
N ASP A 210 7.86 -3.09 20.68
CA ASP A 210 8.86 -3.95 21.35
C ASP A 210 9.71 -4.72 20.33
N LYS A 211 10.46 -3.97 19.53
CA LYS A 211 11.32 -4.51 18.46
C LYS A 211 12.40 -5.48 18.95
N ASN A 212 12.78 -5.41 20.25
CA ASN A 212 13.85 -6.22 20.82
C ASN A 212 13.40 -7.64 21.19
N LYS A 213 12.09 -7.94 21.19
CA LYS A 213 11.57 -9.27 21.56
C LYS A 213 11.58 -10.28 20.42
N GLY A 214 11.92 -9.87 19.21
CA GLY A 214 11.89 -10.74 18.02
C GLY A 214 10.48 -11.25 17.71
N SER A 215 10.38 -12.30 16.90
CA SER A 215 9.10 -12.94 16.55
C SER A 215 8.46 -13.76 17.68
N LYS A 216 9.13 -13.89 18.84
CA LYS A 216 8.65 -14.65 19.97
C LYS A 216 8.23 -13.71 21.10
N GLY A 217 6.96 -13.76 21.50
CA GLY A 217 6.46 -13.08 22.70
C GLY A 217 5.78 -11.71 22.48
N TYR A 218 5.38 -11.35 21.27
CA TYR A 218 4.48 -10.22 21.04
C TYR A 218 3.02 -10.69 20.90
N ASN A 219 2.09 -9.80 21.21
CA ASN A 219 0.68 -10.04 20.94
C ASN A 219 0.42 -9.86 19.46
N PHE A 220 0.04 -10.96 18.81
CA PHE A 220 -0.29 -11.00 17.40
C PHE A 220 -1.73 -10.49 17.18
N SER A 221 -1.94 -9.74 16.09
CA SER A 221 -3.25 -9.36 15.60
C SER A 221 -3.39 -9.81 14.15
N SER A 222 -4.39 -10.61 13.84
CA SER A 222 -4.70 -11.04 12.47
C SER A 222 -5.31 -9.92 11.60
N VAL A 223 -5.74 -8.84 12.26
CA VAL A 223 -6.31 -7.64 11.62
C VAL A 223 -5.40 -6.41 11.82
N ASP A 224 -4.10 -6.60 11.78
CA ASP A 224 -3.10 -5.54 11.94
C ASP A 224 -3.16 -4.53 10.80
N ALA A 225 -3.65 -3.32 11.07
CA ALA A 225 -3.84 -2.28 10.06
C ALA A 225 -2.53 -1.85 9.36
N ASN A 226 -1.37 -1.99 10.03
CA ASN A 226 -0.08 -1.68 9.40
C ASN A 226 0.30 -2.75 8.37
N VAL A 227 -0.01 -4.02 8.65
CA VAL A 227 0.15 -5.14 7.70
C VAL A 227 -0.84 -4.99 6.54
N THR A 228 -2.09 -4.64 6.84
CA THR A 228 -3.10 -4.37 5.80
C THR A 228 -2.63 -3.28 4.84
N LEU A 229 -2.15 -2.14 5.36
CA LEU A 229 -1.61 -1.07 4.50
C LEU A 229 -0.42 -1.56 3.66
N ALA A 230 0.50 -2.35 4.25
CA ALA A 230 1.62 -2.91 3.52
C ALA A 230 1.18 -3.90 2.43
N HIS A 231 0.18 -4.72 2.69
CA HIS A 231 -0.44 -5.65 1.74
C HIS A 231 -1.07 -4.91 0.55
N GLU A 232 -1.93 -3.93 0.83
CA GLU A 232 -2.63 -3.17 -0.20
C GLU A 232 -1.68 -2.35 -1.08
N LEU A 233 -0.63 -1.78 -0.49
CA LEU A 233 0.42 -1.11 -1.26
C LEU A 233 1.31 -2.12 -2.01
N GLY A 234 1.39 -3.37 -1.59
CA GLY A 234 1.95 -4.46 -2.39
C GLY A 234 1.18 -4.65 -3.69
N HIS A 235 -0.17 -4.69 -3.64
CA HIS A 235 -1.02 -4.72 -4.84
C HIS A 235 -0.85 -3.46 -5.70
N TYR A 236 -0.87 -2.28 -5.07
CA TYR A 236 -0.63 -1.01 -5.76
C TYR A 236 0.72 -1.00 -6.51
N LEU A 237 1.72 -1.71 -6.00
CA LEU A 237 3.03 -1.90 -6.64
C LEU A 237 3.13 -3.21 -7.45
N GLY A 238 2.00 -3.87 -7.76
CA GLY A 238 1.90 -4.93 -8.75
C GLY A 238 2.06 -6.35 -8.24
N LEU A 239 2.00 -6.60 -6.93
CA LEU A 239 2.00 -7.94 -6.37
C LEU A 239 0.63 -8.59 -6.43
N HIS A 240 0.61 -9.90 -6.56
CA HIS A 240 -0.55 -10.77 -6.42
C HIS A 240 -0.45 -11.56 -5.11
N HIS A 241 -1.53 -12.24 -4.71
CA HIS A 241 -1.50 -13.10 -3.54
C HIS A 241 -0.60 -14.32 -3.76
N VAL A 242 0.04 -14.79 -2.69
CA VAL A 242 0.92 -15.96 -2.74
C VAL A 242 0.17 -17.30 -2.84
N PHE A 243 -1.13 -17.32 -2.61
CA PHE A 243 -1.97 -18.50 -2.81
C PHE A 243 -2.56 -18.53 -4.22
N THR A 244 -3.01 -19.72 -4.64
CA THR A 244 -3.58 -19.91 -5.99
C THR A 244 -4.91 -19.18 -6.15
N GLU A 245 -4.97 -18.27 -7.13
CA GLU A 245 -6.17 -17.50 -7.47
C GLU A 245 -6.30 -17.28 -8.99
N ASN A 246 -7.49 -16.86 -9.44
CA ASN A 246 -7.69 -16.31 -10.78
C ASN A 246 -7.99 -14.79 -10.69
N ASP A 247 -8.39 -14.18 -11.79
CA ASP A 247 -8.67 -12.74 -11.84
C ASP A 247 -9.79 -12.28 -10.90
N THR A 248 -10.64 -13.19 -10.41
CA THR A 248 -11.88 -12.85 -9.68
C THR A 248 -12.00 -13.49 -8.31
N ALA A 249 -11.33 -14.62 -8.06
CA ALA A 249 -11.50 -15.38 -6.82
C ALA A 249 -10.34 -16.34 -6.54
N THR A 250 -10.21 -16.72 -5.26
CA THR A 250 -9.45 -17.90 -4.84
C THR A 250 -10.03 -19.15 -5.49
N VAL A 251 -9.16 -20.06 -5.96
CA VAL A 251 -9.55 -21.30 -6.63
C VAL A 251 -9.08 -22.53 -5.84
N ASP A 252 -9.90 -23.59 -5.85
CA ASP A 252 -9.55 -24.89 -5.23
C ASP A 252 -8.59 -25.66 -6.15
N SER A 253 -7.36 -25.18 -6.19
CA SER A 253 -6.28 -25.81 -6.96
C SER A 253 -4.92 -25.35 -6.45
N CYS A 254 -3.87 -25.97 -6.99
CA CYS A 254 -2.47 -25.64 -6.71
C CYS A 254 -1.78 -25.14 -7.96
N GLY A 255 -1.22 -23.92 -7.91
CA GLY A 255 -0.47 -23.32 -9.00
C GLY A 255 0.19 -22.01 -8.55
N ASP A 256 1.26 -21.64 -9.23
CA ASP A 256 1.90 -20.33 -9.05
C ASP A 256 1.10 -19.30 -9.87
N THR A 257 0.43 -18.38 -9.19
CA THR A 257 -0.37 -17.31 -9.79
C THR A 257 0.07 -15.92 -9.37
N ASP A 258 1.12 -15.81 -8.52
CA ASP A 258 1.70 -14.54 -8.12
C ASP A 258 2.90 -14.12 -8.98
N TYR A 259 3.34 -15.04 -9.85
CA TYR A 259 4.44 -14.81 -10.79
C TYR A 259 5.80 -14.52 -10.11
N CYS A 260 6.00 -15.03 -8.89
CA CYS A 260 7.22 -14.91 -8.08
C CYS A 260 7.72 -16.32 -7.72
N LYS A 261 8.86 -16.73 -8.29
CA LYS A 261 9.35 -18.11 -8.19
C LYS A 261 9.90 -18.49 -6.80
N ASP A 262 10.17 -17.48 -5.97
CA ASP A 262 10.72 -17.65 -4.63
C ASP A 262 9.67 -17.55 -3.51
N THR A 263 8.39 -17.39 -3.86
CA THR A 263 7.24 -17.56 -2.98
C THR A 263 6.81 -19.03 -2.95
N GLN A 264 6.08 -19.41 -1.89
CA GLN A 264 5.53 -20.76 -1.76
C GLN A 264 4.02 -20.70 -1.95
N SER A 265 3.55 -21.03 -3.17
CA SER A 265 2.12 -21.07 -3.48
C SER A 265 1.44 -22.24 -2.78
N TYR A 266 0.20 -22.05 -2.37
CA TYR A 266 -0.62 -23.07 -1.71
C TYR A 266 -2.10 -22.94 -2.11
N ASN A 267 -2.88 -24.01 -1.85
CA ASN A 267 -4.32 -24.03 -2.03
C ASN A 267 -5.01 -23.43 -0.78
N ARG A 268 -5.46 -22.19 -0.89
CA ARG A 268 -6.11 -21.49 0.23
C ARG A 268 -7.46 -22.12 0.61
N VAL A 269 -8.23 -22.63 -0.35
CA VAL A 269 -9.52 -23.28 -0.07
C VAL A 269 -9.33 -24.53 0.83
N GLU A 270 -8.28 -25.30 0.58
CA GLU A 270 -7.92 -26.45 1.42
C GLU A 270 -7.46 -25.98 2.81
N TYR A 271 -6.61 -24.96 2.87
CA TYR A 271 -6.16 -24.38 4.15
C TYR A 271 -7.33 -23.87 5.00
N GLU A 272 -8.27 -23.11 4.44
CA GLU A 272 -9.45 -22.60 5.17
C GLU A 272 -10.30 -23.74 5.74
N LYS A 273 -10.44 -24.83 5.00
CA LYS A 273 -11.11 -26.04 5.47
C LYS A 273 -10.36 -26.69 6.64
N GLU A 274 -9.04 -26.89 6.52
CA GLU A 274 -8.20 -27.45 7.58
C GLU A 274 -8.22 -26.58 8.84
N LEU A 275 -8.15 -25.25 8.69
CA LEU A 275 -8.23 -24.29 9.78
C LEU A 275 -9.59 -24.36 10.49
N LYS A 276 -10.68 -24.42 9.74
CA LYS A 276 -12.03 -24.57 10.30
C LYS A 276 -12.18 -25.87 11.08
N ASP A 277 -11.69 -26.98 10.51
CA ASP A 277 -11.74 -28.29 11.16
C ASP A 277 -10.89 -28.28 12.44
N TYR A 278 -9.68 -27.69 12.43
CA TYR A 278 -8.84 -27.52 13.62
C TYR A 278 -9.57 -26.70 14.69
N LEU A 279 -10.12 -25.53 14.35
CA LEU A 279 -10.82 -24.66 15.32
C LEU A 279 -12.06 -25.31 15.93
N ALA A 280 -12.71 -26.23 15.22
CA ALA A 280 -13.85 -27.01 15.73
C ALA A 280 -13.46 -28.05 16.79
N THR A 281 -12.18 -28.44 16.87
CA THR A 281 -11.68 -29.45 17.80
C THR A 281 -11.14 -28.88 19.13
N ILE A 282 -10.97 -27.55 19.21
CA ILE A 282 -10.35 -26.89 20.36
C ILE A 282 -11.36 -26.03 21.13
N ASN A 283 -11.10 -25.84 22.43
CA ASN A 283 -11.90 -24.91 23.23
C ASN A 283 -11.58 -23.44 22.85
N PRO A 284 -12.57 -22.53 22.91
CA PRO A 284 -12.34 -21.11 22.69
C PRO A 284 -11.18 -20.57 23.55
N GLY A 285 -10.23 -19.88 22.90
CA GLY A 285 -9.04 -19.30 23.57
C GLY A 285 -7.86 -20.26 23.75
N GLN A 286 -7.95 -21.52 23.32
CA GLN A 286 -6.86 -22.50 23.41
C GLN A 286 -6.19 -22.79 22.06
N HIS A 287 -6.25 -21.84 21.09
CA HIS A 287 -5.63 -22.03 19.78
C HIS A 287 -4.11 -21.92 19.83
N ASP A 288 -3.46 -22.82 19.12
CA ASP A 288 -2.03 -22.73 18.85
C ASP A 288 -1.82 -21.85 17.59
N LEU A 289 -1.26 -20.65 17.80
CA LEU A 289 -0.96 -19.72 16.71
C LEU A 289 -0.05 -20.35 15.65
N TYR A 290 0.96 -21.13 16.06
CA TYR A 290 1.87 -21.75 15.09
C TYR A 290 1.14 -22.75 14.20
N LYS A 291 0.19 -23.51 14.76
CA LYS A 291 -0.66 -24.42 13.98
C LYS A 291 -1.53 -23.67 12.97
N MET A 292 -2.05 -22.50 13.34
CA MET A 292 -2.85 -21.67 12.45
C MET A 292 -2.00 -20.98 11.36
N LEU A 293 -0.70 -20.81 11.58
CA LEU A 293 0.25 -20.25 10.59
C LEU A 293 0.73 -21.29 9.56
N GLU A 294 0.55 -22.60 9.82
CA GLU A 294 1.01 -23.66 8.92
C GLU A 294 0.30 -23.58 7.56
N ARG A 295 1.08 -23.75 6.48
CA ARG A 295 0.58 -23.87 5.10
C ARG A 295 1.19 -25.11 4.47
N ASN A 296 0.36 -25.86 3.77
CA ASN A 296 0.76 -26.98 2.91
C ASN A 296 1.02 -26.44 1.50
N PRO A 297 2.29 -26.26 1.06
CA PRO A 297 2.57 -25.68 -0.24
C PRO A 297 2.23 -26.66 -1.38
N CYS A 298 1.98 -26.13 -2.58
CA CYS A 298 1.78 -26.92 -3.79
C CYS A 298 2.98 -27.82 -4.09
N THR A 299 4.17 -27.38 -3.74
CA THR A 299 5.43 -28.14 -3.83
C THR A 299 6.33 -27.83 -2.66
N GLY A 300 7.06 -28.80 -2.15
CA GLY A 300 8.03 -28.59 -1.09
C GLY A 300 7.55 -29.03 0.28
N LYS A 301 7.99 -28.32 1.33
CA LYS A 301 7.70 -28.66 2.73
C LYS A 301 6.78 -27.60 3.33
N MET A 302 5.96 -28.01 4.27
CA MET A 302 5.12 -27.14 5.09
C MET A 302 5.93 -25.95 5.63
N PHE A 303 5.32 -24.75 5.61
CA PHE A 303 5.89 -23.49 6.08
C PHE A 303 4.92 -22.71 6.95
N HIS A 304 5.41 -21.69 7.64
CA HIS A 304 4.56 -20.76 8.38
C HIS A 304 4.37 -19.46 7.59
N ALA A 305 3.11 -19.03 7.49
CA ALA A 305 2.72 -17.82 6.76
C ALA A 305 3.37 -16.57 7.36
N CYS A 306 4.16 -15.87 6.54
CA CYS A 306 4.83 -14.64 6.94
C CYS A 306 4.92 -13.61 5.81
N ASN A 307 4.51 -13.95 4.59
CA ASN A 307 4.54 -13.05 3.44
C ASN A 307 3.42 -12.01 3.54
N PHE A 308 3.71 -10.75 3.21
CA PHE A 308 2.70 -9.68 3.22
C PHE A 308 1.51 -9.99 2.31
N MET A 309 1.73 -10.72 1.20
CA MET A 309 0.69 -11.02 0.22
C MET A 309 -0.08 -12.31 0.53
N ASP A 310 -0.03 -12.79 1.78
CA ASP A 310 -0.85 -13.89 2.29
C ASP A 310 -2.06 -13.36 3.07
N TYR A 311 -3.08 -14.22 3.25
CA TYR A 311 -4.32 -13.92 3.95
C TYR A 311 -4.41 -14.64 5.30
N ASP A 312 -5.55 -14.44 5.98
CA ASP A 312 -5.92 -15.12 7.20
C ASP A 312 -4.91 -14.92 8.34
N VAL A 313 -4.57 -15.97 9.07
CA VAL A 313 -3.57 -15.92 10.12
C VAL A 313 -2.18 -15.93 9.50
N ASN A 314 -1.55 -14.76 9.45
CA ASN A 314 -0.29 -14.51 8.78
C ASN A 314 0.55 -13.51 9.60
N GLN A 315 1.84 -13.78 9.80
CA GLN A 315 2.71 -12.88 10.56
C GLN A 315 2.99 -11.56 9.84
N GLY A 316 2.91 -11.50 8.51
CA GLY A 316 3.02 -10.29 7.70
C GLY A 316 4.28 -9.47 7.96
N TYR A 317 5.46 -9.98 7.59
CA TYR A 317 6.71 -9.25 7.70
C TYR A 317 7.67 -9.46 6.52
N GLN A 318 7.29 -10.25 5.52
CA GLN A 318 8.20 -10.67 4.45
C GLN A 318 7.75 -10.23 3.06
N PHE A 319 8.68 -9.64 2.33
CA PHE A 319 8.73 -9.67 0.87
C PHE A 319 9.90 -10.53 0.42
N THR A 320 9.74 -11.27 -0.69
CA THR A 320 10.80 -12.06 -1.33
C THR A 320 11.58 -11.21 -2.35
N ASP A 321 12.69 -11.72 -2.86
CA ASP A 321 13.50 -11.01 -3.86
C ASP A 321 12.75 -10.84 -5.19
N ASP A 322 11.96 -11.83 -5.62
CA ASP A 322 11.16 -11.74 -6.85
C ASP A 322 10.00 -10.74 -6.68
N GLN A 323 9.35 -10.70 -5.51
CA GLN A 323 8.36 -9.69 -5.18
C GLN A 323 8.97 -8.28 -5.22
N VAL A 324 10.14 -8.09 -4.60
CA VAL A 324 10.85 -6.80 -4.64
C VAL A 324 11.22 -6.42 -6.08
N ARG A 325 11.73 -7.35 -6.87
CA ARG A 325 12.05 -7.09 -8.29
C ARG A 325 10.82 -6.68 -9.08
N ARG A 326 9.68 -7.32 -8.82
CA ARG A 326 8.40 -7.00 -9.43
C ARG A 326 7.93 -5.58 -9.07
N MET A 327 7.90 -5.23 -7.78
CA MET A 327 7.58 -3.88 -7.30
C MET A 327 8.52 -2.81 -7.88
N ARG A 328 9.82 -3.10 -7.93
CA ARG A 328 10.82 -2.19 -8.53
C ARG A 328 10.55 -1.95 -10.03
N THR A 329 10.14 -2.98 -10.77
CA THR A 329 9.77 -2.83 -12.17
C THR A 329 8.53 -1.93 -12.34
N VAL A 330 7.56 -2.03 -11.45
CA VAL A 330 6.40 -1.12 -11.42
C VAL A 330 6.83 0.32 -11.11
N LEU A 331 7.70 0.53 -10.13
CA LEU A 331 8.25 1.85 -9.83
C LEU A 331 8.97 2.46 -11.04
N TYR A 332 9.73 1.66 -11.79
CA TYR A 332 10.45 2.12 -12.98
C TYR A 332 9.56 2.49 -14.15
N TYR A 333 8.44 1.81 -14.37
CA TYR A 333 7.68 1.89 -15.61
C TYR A 333 6.15 1.98 -15.43
N GLY A 334 5.64 1.73 -14.24
CA GLY A 334 4.20 1.77 -13.96
C GLY A 334 3.59 3.15 -14.20
N LEU A 335 2.41 3.16 -14.81
CA LEU A 335 1.63 4.37 -15.00
C LEU A 335 0.88 4.72 -13.73
N LEU A 336 0.64 6.01 -13.48
CA LEU A 336 -0.07 6.51 -12.29
C LEU A 336 0.63 6.17 -10.96
N ILE A 337 1.93 5.91 -11.00
CA ILE A 337 2.77 5.64 -9.83
C ILE A 337 3.73 6.82 -9.64
N PRO A 338 3.85 7.41 -8.45
CA PRO A 338 4.76 8.53 -8.21
C PRO A 338 6.23 8.20 -8.44
N GLY A 339 7.02 9.24 -8.63
CA GLY A 339 8.48 9.18 -8.71
C GLY A 339 9.04 9.03 -10.13
N PRO A 340 10.36 9.24 -10.28
CA PRO A 340 11.03 9.29 -11.58
C PRO A 340 11.00 7.93 -12.28
N LYS A 341 10.93 7.94 -13.63
CA LYS A 341 10.80 6.74 -14.45
C LYS A 341 12.09 6.46 -15.22
N LYS A 342 12.39 5.17 -15.43
CA LYS A 342 13.44 4.76 -16.35
C LYS A 342 12.98 4.99 -17.81
N PRO A 343 13.88 5.41 -18.70
CA PRO A 343 13.51 5.58 -20.11
C PRO A 343 13.14 4.23 -20.73
N LEU A 344 12.10 4.22 -21.54
CA LEU A 344 11.71 3.05 -22.34
C LEU A 344 12.77 2.85 -23.44
N THR A 345 13.34 1.67 -23.57
CA THR A 345 14.47 1.35 -24.45
C THR A 345 14.12 1.38 -25.95
N LYS A 346 12.84 1.36 -26.32
CA LYS A 346 12.39 1.55 -27.69
C LYS A 346 11.76 2.93 -27.84
N ARG A 347 12.35 3.78 -28.69
CA ARG A 347 11.76 5.01 -29.21
C ARG A 347 10.49 4.67 -30.03
N ARG A 348 9.42 4.25 -29.38
CA ARG A 348 8.10 4.48 -29.95
C ARG A 348 7.76 5.93 -29.65
N GLY A 349 7.34 6.66 -30.69
CA GLY A 349 7.05 8.07 -30.56
C GLY A 349 6.15 8.35 -29.37
N PHE A 350 6.31 9.53 -28.80
CA PHE A 350 5.43 10.04 -27.74
C PHE A 350 3.97 9.84 -28.18
N ILE A 351 3.25 8.97 -27.49
CA ILE A 351 1.81 8.84 -27.68
C ILE A 351 1.22 9.97 -26.84
N ALA A 352 0.65 10.95 -27.49
CA ALA A 352 0.02 12.09 -26.82
C ALA A 352 -0.96 11.61 -25.75
N LEU A 353 -1.02 12.33 -24.63
CA LEU A 353 -2.03 12.09 -23.61
C LEU A 353 -3.42 12.09 -24.27
N PRO A 354 -4.25 11.06 -24.06
CA PRO A 354 -5.62 11.09 -24.56
C PRO A 354 -6.39 12.19 -23.82
N GLU A 355 -7.24 12.91 -24.56
CA GLU A 355 -8.15 13.87 -23.96
C GLU A 355 -9.33 13.16 -23.28
N GLY A 356 -9.64 13.56 -22.05
CA GLY A 356 -10.78 13.06 -21.28
C GLY A 356 -10.64 11.62 -20.79
N VAL A 357 -11.76 11.06 -20.34
CA VAL A 357 -11.83 9.73 -19.75
C VAL A 357 -11.62 8.65 -20.80
N VAL A 358 -10.78 7.67 -20.48
CA VAL A 358 -10.53 6.50 -21.32
C VAL A 358 -10.93 5.22 -20.58
N ASN A 359 -11.37 4.21 -21.32
CA ASN A 359 -11.72 2.92 -20.72
C ASN A 359 -10.43 2.12 -20.43
N LEU A 360 -9.92 2.27 -19.22
CA LEU A 360 -8.73 1.58 -18.75
C LEU A 360 -9.10 0.20 -18.19
N PRO A 361 -8.31 -0.85 -18.49
CA PRO A 361 -8.54 -2.21 -17.99
C PRO A 361 -8.05 -2.35 -16.54
N MET A 362 -8.66 -1.62 -15.61
CA MET A 362 -8.25 -1.61 -14.21
C MET A 362 -8.65 -2.91 -13.52
N THR A 363 -7.80 -3.40 -12.63
CA THR A 363 -8.01 -4.63 -11.86
C THR A 363 -7.94 -4.31 -10.38
N LEU A 364 -8.91 -4.80 -9.61
CA LEU A 364 -8.97 -4.71 -8.15
C LEU A 364 -8.43 -5.99 -7.51
N ARG A 365 -7.79 -5.83 -6.35
CA ARG A 365 -7.44 -6.91 -5.41
C ARG A 365 -7.86 -6.51 -3.99
N LYS A 366 -8.26 -7.47 -3.18
CA LYS A 366 -8.71 -7.27 -1.79
C LYS A 366 -8.18 -8.38 -0.90
#